data_6b4fadfb7ee34fdc8bdab05ba39ef72b
#
_entry.id   6b4fadfb7ee34fdc8bdab05ba39ef72b
#
_cell.length_a   1.000
_cell.length_b   1.000
_cell.length_c   1.000
_cell.angle_alpha   90.00
_cell.angle_beta   90.00
_cell.angle_gamma   90.00
#
_symmetry.space_group_name_H-M   'P 1'
#
loop_
_entity.id
_entity.type
_entity.pdbx_description
1 polymer ?
#
loop_
_entity_poly.entity_id
_entity_poly.type
_entity_poly.pdbx_seq_one_letter_code
_entity_poly.pdbx_strand_id
1 'polypeptide(L)'
;SYNFRLNSTVKDMIKIEKGRVTGLWKDCLPGLVNWVLQMNEKEMRHFLLDTYEAAPSLKKVRNNIMVTSNNLIEWLQSEVVLDGDNVVPVGKKIPNTNKEVSERYFNSNFHLYPSYCEHCDATGSKAVGQKRFIALLMDCCKSQLGLGKVYTFTRKGMPLIKGLAIRRSDAKYKEFATILPEGKESE
;
A
#
# COMPACT_ATOMS: atom_id res chain seq x y z
N SER A 1 -6.13 -4.80 18.32
CA SER A 1 -4.86 -4.82 17.58
C SER A 1 -4.03 -6.01 18.05
N TYR A 2 -3.96 -7.06 17.23
CA TYR A 2 -3.06 -8.17 17.49
C TYR A 2 -1.65 -7.72 17.09
N ASN A 3 -0.91 -7.20 18.06
CA ASN A 3 0.53 -7.08 17.92
C ASN A 3 1.10 -8.50 17.89
N PHE A 4 1.41 -9.01 16.71
CA PHE A 4 2.32 -10.12 16.57
C PHE A 4 3.73 -9.62 16.96
N ARG A 5 3.96 -9.44 18.24
CA ARG A 5 5.32 -9.49 18.75
C ARG A 5 5.75 -10.93 18.54
N LEU A 6 6.76 -11.13 17.70
CA LEU A 6 7.58 -12.34 17.67
C LEU A 6 8.35 -12.43 18.99
N ASN A 7 7.61 -12.51 20.08
CA ASN A 7 8.14 -12.83 21.40
C ASN A 7 8.35 -14.33 21.47
N SER A 8 9.19 -14.77 22.34
CA SER A 8 9.61 -16.12 22.72
C SER A 8 8.59 -17.25 22.54
N THR A 9 7.32 -16.92 22.43
CA THR A 9 6.16 -17.81 22.20
C THR A 9 6.22 -18.58 20.87
N VAL A 10 6.82 -18.04 19.80
CA VAL A 10 6.95 -18.78 18.53
C VAL A 10 7.93 -19.94 18.68
N LYS A 11 8.97 -19.78 19.50
CA LYS A 11 9.92 -20.85 19.82
C LYS A 11 9.28 -22.02 20.58
N ASP A 12 8.18 -21.75 21.26
CA ASP A 12 7.47 -22.75 22.07
C ASP A 12 6.36 -23.46 21.28
N MET A 13 5.98 -22.95 20.12
CA MET A 13 4.96 -23.58 19.26
C MET A 13 5.45 -24.87 18.61
N ILE A 14 6.69 -24.87 18.12
CA ILE A 14 7.37 -26.05 17.56
C ILE A 14 8.82 -26.05 18.03
N LYS A 15 9.22 -27.08 18.77
CA LYS A 15 10.61 -27.32 19.17
C LYS A 15 11.07 -28.68 18.67
N ILE A 16 12.33 -28.77 18.28
CA ILE A 16 12.97 -30.05 17.97
C ILE A 16 14.00 -30.32 19.05
N GLU A 17 13.69 -31.27 19.94
CA GLU A 17 14.57 -31.69 21.02
C GLU A 17 14.91 -33.17 20.83
N LYS A 18 16.21 -33.46 20.74
CA LYS A 18 16.74 -34.83 20.54
C LYS A 18 16.06 -35.61 19.40
N GLY A 19 15.79 -34.91 18.26
CA GLY A 19 15.12 -35.51 17.10
C GLY A 19 13.60 -35.71 17.25
N ARG A 20 12.99 -35.24 18.33
CA ARG A 20 11.54 -35.27 18.54
C ARG A 20 10.95 -33.88 18.43
N VAL A 21 9.80 -33.78 17.77
CA VAL A 21 9.04 -32.55 17.70
C VAL A 21 8.24 -32.41 19.00
N THR A 22 8.44 -31.28 19.68
CA THR A 22 7.72 -30.89 20.90
C THR A 22 7.08 -29.51 20.68
N GLY A 23 6.25 -29.06 21.60
CA GLY A 23 5.58 -27.77 21.52
C GLY A 23 4.07 -27.88 21.29
N LEU A 24 3.39 -26.75 21.30
CA LEU A 24 1.93 -26.66 21.29
C LEU A 24 1.30 -27.27 20.01
N TRP A 25 2.03 -27.25 18.88
CA TRP A 25 1.51 -27.70 17.59
C TRP A 25 2.03 -29.09 17.16
N LYS A 26 2.71 -29.81 18.06
CA LYS A 26 3.28 -31.13 17.74
C LYS A 26 2.24 -32.10 17.18
N ASP A 27 1.02 -32.08 17.73
CA ASP A 27 -0.06 -33.00 17.35
C ASP A 27 -0.79 -32.57 16.04
N CYS A 28 -0.66 -31.29 15.64
CA CYS A 28 -1.21 -30.76 14.39
C CYS A 28 -0.28 -30.98 13.19
N LEU A 29 1.03 -31.18 13.42
CA LEU A 29 2.03 -31.33 12.34
C LEU A 29 1.77 -32.49 11.41
N PRO A 30 1.42 -33.70 11.87
CA PRO A 30 1.11 -34.82 10.95
C PRO A 30 -0.05 -34.49 10.01
N GLY A 31 -1.10 -33.82 10.52
CA GLY A 31 -2.23 -33.39 9.72
C GLY A 31 -1.84 -32.34 8.68
N LEU A 32 -1.03 -31.35 9.07
CA LEU A 32 -0.52 -30.32 8.16
C LEU A 32 0.37 -30.93 7.06
N VAL A 33 1.30 -31.82 7.42
CA VAL A 33 2.16 -32.53 6.46
C VAL A 33 1.33 -33.36 5.49
N ASN A 34 0.36 -34.13 5.99
CA ASN A 34 -0.54 -34.92 5.16
C ASN A 34 -1.36 -34.05 4.20
N TRP A 35 -1.87 -32.91 4.68
CA TRP A 35 -2.60 -31.94 3.86
C TRP A 35 -1.71 -31.36 2.74
N VAL A 36 -0.46 -30.95 3.06
CA VAL A 36 0.51 -30.45 2.06
C VAL A 36 0.85 -31.53 1.03
N LEU A 37 1.05 -32.78 1.45
CA LEU A 37 1.37 -33.89 0.54
C LEU A 37 0.20 -34.30 -0.37
N GLN A 38 -1.04 -33.97 0.01
CA GLN A 38 -2.22 -34.19 -0.81
C GLN A 38 -2.48 -33.09 -1.83
N MET A 39 -1.83 -31.92 -1.69
CA MET A 39 -1.95 -30.84 -2.65
C MET A 39 -1.33 -31.23 -4.00
N ASN A 40 -2.07 -30.94 -5.07
CA ASN A 40 -1.48 -31.03 -6.41
C ASN A 40 -0.53 -29.84 -6.67
N GLU A 41 0.33 -29.97 -7.69
CA GLU A 41 1.33 -28.93 -8.00
C GLU A 41 0.71 -27.55 -8.28
N LYS A 42 -0.47 -27.49 -8.90
CA LYS A 42 -1.16 -26.23 -9.21
C LYS A 42 -1.66 -25.54 -7.94
N GLU A 43 -2.25 -26.31 -7.03
CA GLU A 43 -2.70 -25.81 -5.72
C GLU A 43 -1.50 -25.31 -4.90
N MET A 44 -0.42 -26.07 -4.87
CA MET A 44 0.79 -25.70 -4.16
C MET A 44 1.39 -24.38 -4.73
N ARG A 45 1.48 -24.27 -6.05
CA ARG A 45 1.92 -23.03 -6.71
C ARG A 45 1.00 -21.87 -6.38
N HIS A 46 -0.31 -22.06 -6.44
CA HIS A 46 -1.30 -21.04 -6.10
C HIS A 46 -1.15 -20.55 -4.65
N PHE A 47 -1.01 -21.45 -3.70
CA PHE A 47 -0.79 -21.07 -2.29
C PHE A 47 0.55 -20.39 -2.05
N LEU A 48 1.61 -20.77 -2.75
CA LEU A 48 2.96 -20.21 -2.53
C LEU A 48 3.19 -18.90 -3.29
N LEU A 49 2.70 -18.78 -4.53
CA LEU A 49 2.95 -17.62 -5.38
C LEU A 49 1.82 -16.60 -5.29
N ASP A 50 0.58 -17.06 -5.17
CA ASP A 50 -0.62 -16.21 -5.16
C ASP A 50 -1.32 -16.23 -3.79
N THR A 51 -0.55 -16.31 -2.72
CA THR A 51 -1.03 -16.46 -1.33
C THR A 51 -2.13 -15.47 -0.97
N TYR A 52 -2.07 -14.24 -1.50
CA TYR A 52 -3.07 -13.21 -1.21
C TYR A 52 -4.38 -13.38 -1.99
N GLU A 53 -4.36 -14.08 -3.12
CA GLU A 53 -5.58 -14.43 -3.85
C GLU A 53 -6.21 -15.70 -3.27
N ALA A 54 -5.38 -16.65 -2.87
CA ALA A 54 -5.81 -17.88 -2.20
C ALA A 54 -6.41 -17.64 -0.81
N ALA A 55 -5.97 -16.57 -0.12
CA ALA A 55 -6.44 -16.21 1.21
C ALA A 55 -6.83 -14.72 1.29
N PRO A 56 -8.05 -14.34 0.89
CA PRO A 56 -8.51 -12.94 0.90
C PRO A 56 -8.38 -12.23 2.27
N SER A 57 -8.51 -12.99 3.36
CA SER A 57 -8.30 -12.47 4.71
C SER A 57 -6.87 -11.97 4.94
N LEU A 58 -5.85 -12.66 4.40
CA LEU A 58 -4.46 -12.22 4.47
C LEU A 58 -4.22 -10.96 3.64
N LYS A 59 -4.90 -10.82 2.50
CA LYS A 59 -4.86 -9.60 1.69
C LYS A 59 -5.40 -8.40 2.48
N LYS A 60 -6.53 -8.58 3.19
CA LYS A 60 -7.11 -7.53 4.05
C LYS A 60 -6.15 -7.14 5.18
N VAL A 61 -5.58 -8.13 5.88
CA VAL A 61 -4.61 -7.89 6.97
C VAL A 61 -3.37 -7.16 6.44
N ARG A 62 -2.81 -7.60 5.31
CA ARG A 62 -1.67 -6.92 4.67
C ARG A 62 -2.00 -5.47 4.33
N ASN A 63 -3.13 -5.21 3.67
CA ASN A 63 -3.54 -3.86 3.32
C ASN A 63 -3.68 -2.97 4.56
N ASN A 64 -4.31 -3.47 5.62
CA ASN A 64 -4.42 -2.73 6.87
C ASN A 64 -3.05 -2.41 7.50
N ILE A 65 -2.14 -3.39 7.54
CA ILE A 65 -0.78 -3.17 8.03
C ILE A 65 -0.05 -2.13 7.16
N MET A 66 -0.18 -2.20 5.85
CA MET A 66 0.44 -1.24 4.93
C MET A 66 -0.10 0.17 5.15
N VAL A 67 -1.41 0.33 5.30
CA VAL A 67 -2.04 1.63 5.58
C VAL A 67 -1.57 2.20 6.91
N THR A 68 -1.59 1.41 7.98
CA THR A 68 -1.21 1.88 9.33
C THR A 68 0.28 2.13 9.52
N SER A 69 1.14 1.55 8.69
CA SER A 69 2.60 1.66 8.82
C SER A 69 3.24 2.64 7.84
N ASN A 70 2.50 3.16 6.87
CA ASN A 70 3.06 3.99 5.80
C ASN A 70 2.12 5.13 5.40
N ASN A 71 2.45 6.34 5.83
CA ASN A 71 1.69 7.56 5.53
C ASN A 71 1.46 7.82 4.04
N LEU A 72 2.35 7.32 3.17
CA LEU A 72 2.17 7.42 1.73
C LEU A 72 0.99 6.56 1.25
N ILE A 73 0.83 5.37 1.81
CA ILE A 73 -0.26 4.46 1.45
C ILE A 73 -1.58 4.95 2.04
N GLU A 74 -1.56 5.46 3.27
CA GLU A 74 -2.72 6.09 3.89
C GLU A 74 -3.22 7.28 3.06
N TRP A 75 -2.30 8.17 2.64
CA TRP A 75 -2.59 9.27 1.73
C TRP A 75 -3.13 8.79 0.38
N LEU A 76 -2.51 7.76 -0.23
CA LEU A 76 -2.99 7.19 -1.49
C LEU A 76 -4.42 6.69 -1.37
N GLN A 77 -4.76 6.04 -0.27
CA GLN A 77 -6.09 5.51 -0.03
C GLN A 77 -7.14 6.61 0.19
N SER A 78 -6.80 7.65 0.95
CA SER A 78 -7.74 8.72 1.31
C SER A 78 -7.90 9.76 0.21
N GLU A 79 -6.81 10.18 -0.41
CA GLU A 79 -6.76 11.39 -1.23
C GLU A 79 -6.61 11.11 -2.74
N VAL A 80 -6.25 9.90 -3.15
CA VAL A 80 -5.94 9.59 -4.55
C VAL A 80 -6.89 8.55 -5.12
N VAL A 81 -7.26 8.72 -6.39
CA VAL A 81 -8.07 7.78 -7.16
C VAL A 81 -7.34 7.38 -8.44
N LEU A 82 -7.70 6.21 -9.00
CA LEU A 82 -7.20 5.75 -10.29
C LEU A 82 -8.06 6.35 -11.41
N ASP A 83 -7.42 7.11 -12.29
CA ASP A 83 -8.01 7.56 -13.55
C ASP A 83 -6.95 7.43 -14.65
N GLY A 84 -7.06 6.38 -15.48
CA GLY A 84 -6.07 6.01 -16.51
C GLY A 84 -5.78 7.11 -17.53
N ASP A 85 -6.72 8.01 -17.75
CA ASP A 85 -6.59 9.10 -18.74
C ASP A 85 -6.09 10.40 -18.11
N ASN A 86 -6.18 10.53 -16.80
CA ASN A 86 -5.77 11.74 -16.13
C ASN A 86 -4.24 11.86 -16.00
N VAL A 87 -3.80 13.12 -16.07
CA VAL A 87 -2.39 13.50 -15.90
C VAL A 87 -2.32 14.57 -14.80
N VAL A 88 -1.68 14.24 -13.71
CA VAL A 88 -1.57 15.12 -12.55
C VAL A 88 -0.12 15.57 -12.33
N PRO A 89 0.13 16.87 -12.09
CA PRO A 89 1.46 17.37 -11.77
C PRO A 89 1.89 16.95 -10.36
N VAL A 90 3.17 16.64 -10.20
CA VAL A 90 3.72 16.32 -8.89
C VAL A 90 3.70 17.54 -7.98
N GLY A 91 4.02 18.73 -8.49
CA GLY A 91 4.08 19.97 -7.72
C GLY A 91 5.31 20.06 -6.83
N LYS A 92 5.39 21.10 -6.01
CA LYS A 92 6.51 21.38 -5.08
C LYS A 92 5.97 21.73 -3.70
N LYS A 93 6.76 21.54 -2.63
CA LYS A 93 6.43 22.06 -1.29
C LYS A 93 6.60 23.60 -1.31
N ILE A 94 5.62 24.30 -0.72
CA ILE A 94 5.61 25.77 -0.66
C ILE A 94 6.85 26.30 0.07
N PRO A 95 7.60 27.23 -0.51
CA PRO A 95 8.40 28.15 0.29
C PRO A 95 7.46 29.23 0.85
N ASN A 96 7.56 29.51 2.14
CA ASN A 96 6.72 30.45 2.90
C ASN A 96 6.68 31.92 2.41
N THR A 97 7.13 32.23 1.20
CA THR A 97 7.51 33.61 0.84
C THR A 97 6.75 34.26 -0.32
N ASN A 98 5.87 33.55 -1.06
CA ASN A 98 5.11 34.22 -2.15
C ASN A 98 3.79 33.53 -2.45
N LYS A 99 2.65 34.17 -2.11
CA LYS A 99 1.29 33.65 -2.31
C LYS A 99 0.92 33.41 -3.79
N GLU A 100 1.32 34.28 -4.71
CA GLU A 100 0.94 34.17 -6.13
C GLU A 100 1.65 33.02 -6.87
N VAL A 101 2.92 32.76 -6.53
CA VAL A 101 3.66 31.61 -7.07
C VAL A 101 3.18 30.31 -6.44
N SER A 102 2.61 30.36 -5.22
CA SER A 102 2.14 29.22 -4.48
C SER A 102 0.93 28.54 -5.14
N GLU A 103 -0.04 29.28 -5.63
CA GLU A 103 -1.25 28.69 -6.22
C GLU A 103 -0.98 27.86 -7.49
N ARG A 104 0.01 28.28 -8.29
CA ARG A 104 0.30 27.65 -9.57
C ARG A 104 1.08 26.32 -9.47
N TYR A 105 1.86 26.12 -8.40
CA TYR A 105 2.74 24.95 -8.24
C TYR A 105 2.54 24.19 -6.94
N PHE A 106 1.73 24.70 -6.03
CA PHE A 106 1.64 24.27 -4.63
C PHE A 106 0.23 23.97 -4.15
N ASN A 107 -0.76 24.02 -5.04
CA ASN A 107 -2.15 23.75 -4.66
C ASN A 107 -2.35 22.27 -4.38
N SER A 108 -2.65 21.92 -3.14
CA SER A 108 -2.87 20.56 -2.67
C SER A 108 -4.07 19.86 -3.34
N ASN A 109 -5.01 20.63 -3.89
CA ASN A 109 -6.15 20.07 -4.61
C ASN A 109 -5.79 19.58 -6.02
N PHE A 110 -4.68 20.06 -6.61
CA PHE A 110 -4.30 19.76 -7.98
C PHE A 110 -2.89 19.18 -8.14
N HIS A 111 -2.09 19.11 -7.05
CA HIS A 111 -0.72 18.65 -7.10
C HIS A 111 -0.48 17.53 -6.08
N LEU A 112 0.10 16.42 -6.50
CA LEU A 112 0.29 15.24 -5.65
C LEU A 112 1.18 15.48 -4.44
N TYR A 113 2.33 16.13 -4.61
CA TYR A 113 3.28 16.32 -3.52
C TYR A 113 2.78 17.33 -2.46
N PRO A 114 2.18 18.48 -2.81
CA PRO A 114 1.50 19.34 -1.86
C PRO A 114 0.37 18.64 -1.09
N SER A 115 -0.47 17.83 -1.76
CA SER A 115 -1.52 17.04 -1.12
C SER A 115 -0.94 16.05 -0.10
N TYR A 116 0.13 15.35 -0.47
CA TYR A 116 0.84 14.45 0.45
C TYR A 116 1.44 15.19 1.66
N CYS A 117 2.04 16.38 1.43
CA CYS A 117 2.58 17.17 2.53
C CYS A 117 1.48 17.63 3.50
N GLU A 118 0.34 18.09 2.98
CA GLU A 118 -0.82 18.47 3.79
C GLU A 118 -1.35 17.30 4.63
N HIS A 119 -1.44 16.12 4.03
CA HIS A 119 -1.83 14.89 4.75
C HIS A 119 -0.82 14.55 5.86
N CYS A 120 0.49 14.64 5.58
CA CYS A 120 1.51 14.41 6.60
C CYS A 120 1.42 15.43 7.73
N ASP A 121 1.20 16.70 7.42
CA ASP A 121 1.06 17.76 8.42
C ASP A 121 -0.21 17.51 9.28
N ALA A 122 -1.32 17.08 8.68
CA ALA A 122 -2.56 16.74 9.38
C ALA A 122 -2.44 15.51 10.29
N THR A 123 -1.63 14.52 9.89
CA THR A 123 -1.37 13.29 10.68
C THR A 123 -0.21 13.41 11.66
N GLY A 124 0.42 14.60 11.76
CA GLY A 124 1.57 14.82 12.63
C GLY A 124 2.85 14.10 12.19
N SER A 125 2.93 13.69 10.93
CA SER A 125 4.06 12.96 10.38
C SER A 125 4.94 13.84 9.50
N LYS A 126 6.19 13.42 9.29
CA LYS A 126 7.15 14.18 8.49
C LYS A 126 7.11 13.76 7.02
N ALA A 127 6.77 14.68 6.12
CA ALA A 127 6.81 14.44 4.69
C ALA A 127 8.25 14.16 4.21
N VAL A 128 8.41 13.17 3.32
CA VAL A 128 9.70 12.93 2.66
C VAL A 128 9.96 13.96 1.56
N GLY A 129 11.23 14.13 1.14
CA GLY A 129 11.54 15.05 0.05
C GLY A 129 10.93 14.63 -1.30
N GLN A 130 10.61 15.61 -2.17
CA GLN A 130 9.89 15.40 -3.43
C GLN A 130 10.47 14.28 -4.33
N LYS A 131 11.80 14.23 -4.50
CA LYS A 131 12.45 13.18 -5.30
C LYS A 131 12.19 11.79 -4.73
N ARG A 132 12.32 11.66 -3.40
CA ARG A 132 12.06 10.40 -2.68
C ARG A 132 10.57 10.05 -2.72
N PHE A 133 9.69 11.03 -2.59
CA PHE A 133 8.24 10.83 -2.75
C PHE A 133 7.88 10.21 -4.09
N ILE A 134 8.40 10.75 -5.21
CA ILE A 134 8.15 10.20 -6.56
C ILE A 134 8.63 8.75 -6.63
N ALA A 135 9.84 8.46 -6.16
CA ALA A 135 10.40 7.11 -6.18
C ALA A 135 9.54 6.12 -5.37
N LEU A 136 9.17 6.49 -4.14
CA LEU A 136 8.32 5.66 -3.28
C LEU A 136 6.90 5.48 -3.85
N LEU A 137 6.31 6.54 -4.41
CA LEU A 137 5.01 6.49 -5.04
C LEU A 137 5.00 5.53 -6.24
N MET A 138 6.01 5.60 -7.09
CA MET A 138 6.12 4.72 -8.27
C MET A 138 6.40 3.27 -7.86
N ASP A 139 7.24 3.05 -6.85
CA ASP A 139 7.48 1.71 -6.31
C ASP A 139 6.19 1.14 -5.67
N CYS A 140 5.50 1.91 -4.87
CA CYS A 140 4.22 1.52 -4.30
C CYS A 140 3.20 1.14 -5.38
N CYS A 141 3.01 2.00 -6.39
CA CYS A 141 2.07 1.73 -7.47
C CYS A 141 2.42 0.46 -8.25
N LYS A 142 3.70 0.25 -8.59
CA LYS A 142 4.12 -0.88 -9.42
C LYS A 142 4.26 -2.17 -8.64
N SER A 143 5.04 -2.14 -7.55
CA SER A 143 5.47 -3.35 -6.85
C SER A 143 4.45 -3.83 -5.82
N GLN A 144 3.74 -2.90 -5.16
CA GLN A 144 2.84 -3.25 -4.08
C GLN A 144 1.37 -3.34 -4.54
N LEU A 145 0.96 -2.43 -5.43
CA LEU A 145 -0.43 -2.35 -5.89
C LEU A 145 -0.66 -2.95 -7.29
N GLY A 146 0.40 -3.31 -8.01
CA GLY A 146 0.29 -3.89 -9.36
C GLY A 146 -0.31 -2.94 -10.41
N LEU A 147 -0.24 -1.63 -10.20
CA LEU A 147 -0.83 -0.61 -11.07
C LEU A 147 0.06 -0.32 -12.29
N GLY A 148 0.15 -1.25 -13.22
CA GLY A 148 1.01 -1.14 -14.41
C GLY A 148 0.71 0.03 -15.34
N LYS A 149 -0.47 0.66 -15.21
CA LYS A 149 -0.85 1.83 -16.02
C LYS A 149 -0.42 3.17 -15.44
N VAL A 150 0.15 3.19 -14.23
CA VAL A 150 0.67 4.40 -13.59
C VAL A 150 2.12 4.60 -13.95
N TYR A 151 2.44 5.74 -14.56
CA TYR A 151 3.83 6.07 -14.93
C TYR A 151 4.13 7.56 -14.81
N THR A 152 5.41 7.88 -14.62
CA THR A 152 5.91 9.26 -14.53
C THR A 152 6.59 9.68 -15.82
N PHE A 153 6.44 10.95 -16.17
CA PHE A 153 7.15 11.59 -17.27
C PHE A 153 7.38 13.08 -16.98
N THR A 154 8.19 13.75 -17.80
CA THR A 154 8.49 15.16 -17.62
C THR A 154 8.00 15.95 -18.82
N ARG A 155 7.29 17.06 -18.59
CA ARG A 155 6.87 18.00 -19.63
C ARG A 155 7.25 19.42 -19.19
N LYS A 156 8.00 20.13 -20.03
CA LYS A 156 8.49 21.50 -19.75
C LYS A 156 9.18 21.62 -18.38
N GLY A 157 10.01 20.62 -18.02
CA GLY A 157 10.74 20.60 -16.73
C GLY A 157 9.91 20.24 -15.49
N MET A 158 8.61 19.99 -15.64
CA MET A 158 7.73 19.58 -14.55
C MET A 158 7.49 18.06 -14.57
N PRO A 159 7.69 17.36 -13.45
CA PRO A 159 7.32 15.96 -13.33
C PRO A 159 5.79 15.82 -13.26
N LEU A 160 5.26 14.90 -14.07
CA LEU A 160 3.85 14.58 -14.20
C LEU A 160 3.68 13.07 -13.97
N ILE A 161 2.52 12.68 -13.44
CA ILE A 161 2.15 11.27 -13.29
C ILE A 161 0.83 11.05 -14.02
N LYS A 162 0.81 10.04 -14.90
CA LYS A 162 -0.41 9.58 -15.57
C LYS A 162 -1.00 8.39 -14.78
N GLY A 163 -2.33 8.30 -14.80
CA GLY A 163 -3.05 7.18 -14.17
C GLY A 163 -3.57 7.46 -12.77
N LEU A 164 -3.27 8.64 -12.22
CA LEU A 164 -3.75 9.06 -10.91
C LEU A 164 -4.51 10.40 -11.00
N ALA A 165 -5.42 10.62 -10.04
CA ALA A 165 -6.06 11.90 -9.81
C ALA A 165 -6.19 12.15 -8.31
N ILE A 166 -6.25 13.44 -7.91
CA ILE A 166 -6.52 13.82 -6.52
C ILE A 166 -8.04 13.86 -6.34
N ARG A 167 -8.56 13.18 -5.33
CA ARG A 167 -10.01 13.06 -5.07
C ARG A 167 -10.70 14.41 -4.96
N ARG A 168 -10.03 15.41 -4.40
CA ARG A 168 -10.55 16.78 -4.23
C ARG A 168 -10.50 17.65 -5.50
N SER A 169 -9.80 17.21 -6.55
CA SER A 169 -9.61 18.03 -7.77
C SER A 169 -10.86 18.19 -8.62
N ASP A 170 -11.77 17.22 -8.57
CA ASP A 170 -13.03 17.23 -9.34
C ASP A 170 -14.11 16.46 -8.56
N ALA A 171 -15.36 16.99 -8.61
CA ALA A 171 -16.51 16.37 -7.95
C ALA A 171 -16.77 14.94 -8.45
N LYS A 172 -16.46 14.62 -9.72
CA LYS A 172 -16.59 13.28 -10.30
C LYS A 172 -15.79 12.23 -9.54
N TYR A 173 -14.65 12.61 -8.93
CA TYR A 173 -13.78 11.66 -8.23
C TYR A 173 -14.27 11.27 -6.84
N LYS A 174 -15.28 11.92 -6.30
CA LYS A 174 -15.87 11.57 -5.00
C LYS A 174 -16.46 10.16 -5.00
N GLU A 175 -17.00 9.74 -6.15
CA GLU A 175 -17.65 8.42 -6.32
C GLU A 175 -16.68 7.33 -6.77
N PHE A 176 -15.43 7.67 -7.07
CA PHE A 176 -14.44 6.69 -7.50
C PHE A 176 -14.04 5.78 -6.34
N ALA A 177 -13.88 4.48 -6.65
CA ALA A 177 -13.37 3.52 -5.69
C ALA A 177 -11.98 3.92 -5.17
N THR A 178 -11.69 3.57 -3.93
CA THR A 178 -10.35 3.75 -3.35
C THR A 178 -9.34 2.86 -4.08
N ILE A 179 -8.08 3.29 -4.13
CA ILE A 179 -6.98 2.52 -4.74
C ILE A 179 -6.80 1.16 -4.06
N LEU A 180 -7.03 1.11 -2.75
CA LEU A 180 -7.09 -0.12 -1.97
C LEU A 180 -8.57 -0.34 -1.61
N PRO A 181 -9.31 -1.19 -2.33
CA PRO A 181 -10.69 -1.46 -2.00
C PRO A 181 -10.76 -2.04 -0.58
N GLU A 182 -11.56 -1.42 0.27
CA GLU A 182 -11.97 -2.03 1.53
C GLU A 182 -12.57 -3.38 1.17
N GLY A 183 -12.04 -4.45 1.80
CA GLY A 183 -12.55 -5.79 1.53
C GLY A 183 -14.05 -5.78 1.78
N LYS A 184 -14.85 -5.99 0.73
CA LYS A 184 -16.29 -6.20 0.89
C LYS A 184 -16.45 -7.34 1.89
N GLU A 185 -17.12 -7.07 2.98
CA GLU A 185 -17.62 -8.11 3.83
C GLU A 185 -18.61 -8.89 2.94
N SER A 186 -18.22 -10.12 2.58
CA SER A 186 -19.16 -11.07 2.03
C SER A 186 -20.12 -11.44 3.15
N GLU A 187 -21.35 -10.96 3.07
CA GLU A 187 -22.48 -11.49 3.80
C GLU A 187 -22.61 -13.00 3.63
#